data_e6f4b9a36d3c4f99e383e66efbd8ad85
#
_entry.id   e6f4b9a36d3c4f99e383e66efbd8ad85
#
_cell.length_a   1.000
_cell.length_b   1.000
_cell.length_c   1.000
_cell.angle_alpha   90.00
_cell.angle_beta   90.00
_cell.angle_gamma   90.00
#
_symmetry.space_group_name_H-M   'P 1'
#
loop_
_entity.id
_entity.type
_entity.pdbx_description
1 polymer ?
#
loop_
_entity_poly.entity_id
_entity_poly.type
_entity_poly.pdbx_seq_one_letter_code
_entity_poly.pdbx_strand_id
1 'polypeptide(L)'
;MTETLENVVNVYGLSPIQQGMLYHTISARESGVYVNQVAVTLKGDIDRDKLIETLQVVCSRHDALRSFCVWNGTEEPLQVVCEQIEFPVTQLDWRNNDQELQRQNLLSLVETNRRTGIDPTDAPLLRFFLCRCDDNKYVLLFLFHHIVLDGWSSQTLFDEILTAYDLSLIHI
;
A
#
# COMPACT_ATOMS: atom_id res chain seq x y z
N MET A 1 -3.02 -7.09 -22.95
CA MET A 1 -2.24 -8.24 -22.48
C MET A 1 -0.76 -8.23 -22.93
N THR A 2 -0.37 -7.45 -23.93
CA THR A 2 1.01 -7.36 -24.43
C THR A 2 1.89 -6.34 -23.67
N GLU A 3 1.32 -5.27 -23.12
CA GLU A 3 2.06 -4.25 -22.34
C GLU A 3 2.57 -4.74 -20.98
N THR A 4 1.95 -5.76 -20.41
CA THR A 4 2.30 -6.29 -19.07
C THR A 4 3.62 -7.08 -19.08
N LEU A 5 4.01 -7.68 -20.21
CA LEU A 5 5.22 -8.51 -20.31
C LEU A 5 6.50 -7.67 -20.46
N GLU A 6 6.42 -6.45 -20.97
CA GLU A 6 7.59 -5.58 -21.15
C GLU A 6 8.07 -4.95 -19.82
N ASN A 7 7.24 -5.00 -18.76
CA ASN A 7 7.53 -4.42 -17.44
C ASN A 7 7.90 -5.49 -16.39
N VAL A 8 8.22 -6.72 -16.78
CA VAL A 8 8.56 -7.81 -15.86
C VAL A 8 10.08 -7.96 -15.77
N VAL A 9 10.62 -7.85 -14.54
CA VAL A 9 12.06 -8.01 -14.28
C VAL A 9 12.40 -9.33 -13.61
N ASN A 10 11.45 -9.94 -12.88
CA ASN A 10 11.69 -11.21 -12.20
C ASN A 10 10.41 -12.02 -12.01
N VAL A 11 10.56 -13.35 -11.96
CA VAL A 11 9.45 -14.29 -11.70
C VAL A 11 9.98 -15.43 -10.84
N TYR A 12 9.29 -15.77 -9.74
CA TYR A 12 9.66 -16.88 -8.87
C TYR A 12 8.43 -17.52 -8.23
N GLY A 13 8.58 -18.77 -7.75
CA GLY A 13 7.51 -19.49 -7.05
C GLY A 13 7.18 -18.84 -5.71
N LEU A 14 5.91 -18.92 -5.33
CA LEU A 14 5.47 -18.48 -3.99
C LEU A 14 6.00 -19.44 -2.92
N SER A 15 6.37 -18.89 -1.76
CA SER A 15 6.65 -19.70 -0.58
C SER A 15 5.37 -20.44 -0.12
N PRO A 16 5.46 -21.55 0.65
CA PRO A 16 4.30 -22.27 1.15
C PRO A 16 3.33 -21.39 1.95
N ILE A 17 3.84 -20.41 2.70
CA ILE A 17 3.03 -19.45 3.46
C ILE A 17 2.26 -18.53 2.51
N GLN A 18 2.93 -18.00 1.48
CA GLN A 18 2.28 -17.14 0.48
C GLN A 18 1.23 -17.92 -0.34
N GLN A 19 1.48 -19.20 -0.67
CA GLN A 19 0.48 -20.05 -1.33
C GLN A 19 -0.78 -20.21 -0.48
N GLY A 20 -0.62 -20.43 0.84
CA GLY A 20 -1.74 -20.49 1.78
C GLY A 20 -2.52 -19.18 1.85
N MET A 21 -1.82 -18.04 1.92
CA MET A 21 -2.44 -16.72 1.92
C MET A 21 -3.21 -16.46 0.62
N LEU A 22 -2.61 -16.78 -0.53
CA LEU A 22 -3.24 -16.64 -1.84
C LEU A 22 -4.52 -17.47 -1.93
N TYR A 23 -4.46 -18.75 -1.53
CA TYR A 23 -5.62 -19.64 -1.51
C TYR A 23 -6.77 -19.07 -0.69
N HIS A 24 -6.51 -18.60 0.52
CA HIS A 24 -7.54 -18.01 1.39
C HIS A 24 -8.09 -16.71 0.82
N THR A 25 -7.25 -15.86 0.23
CA THR A 25 -7.69 -14.60 -0.39
C THR A 25 -8.64 -14.87 -1.55
N ILE A 26 -8.31 -15.85 -2.41
CA ILE A 26 -9.15 -16.21 -3.56
C ILE A 26 -10.47 -16.84 -3.10
N SER A 27 -10.42 -17.69 -2.08
CA SER A 27 -11.59 -18.43 -1.58
C SER A 27 -12.58 -17.55 -0.82
N ALA A 28 -12.14 -16.40 -0.28
CA ALA A 28 -12.93 -15.50 0.55
C ALA A 28 -12.73 -14.03 0.18
N ARG A 29 -12.95 -13.68 -1.09
CA ARG A 29 -12.62 -12.38 -1.69
C ARG A 29 -13.16 -11.16 -0.93
N GLU A 30 -14.37 -11.24 -0.37
CA GLU A 30 -15.02 -10.13 0.33
C GLU A 30 -14.72 -10.09 1.84
N SER A 31 -13.89 -11.01 2.35
CA SER A 31 -13.59 -11.09 3.78
C SER A 31 -12.59 -10.05 4.25
N GLY A 32 -11.78 -9.50 3.32
CA GLY A 32 -10.63 -8.67 3.65
C GLY A 32 -9.53 -9.43 4.41
N VAL A 33 -9.52 -10.76 4.31
CA VAL A 33 -8.47 -11.59 4.90
C VAL A 33 -7.11 -11.18 4.33
N TYR A 34 -6.11 -11.08 5.21
CA TYR A 34 -4.75 -10.61 4.88
C TYR A 34 -4.62 -9.17 4.37
N VAL A 35 -5.68 -8.36 4.43
CA VAL A 35 -5.59 -6.92 4.19
C VAL A 35 -5.29 -6.23 5.52
N ASN A 36 -4.08 -5.74 5.66
CA ASN A 36 -3.63 -4.97 6.81
C ASN A 36 -3.80 -3.48 6.55
N GLN A 37 -4.14 -2.75 7.61
CA GLN A 37 -4.34 -1.30 7.53
C GLN A 37 -3.68 -0.64 8.74
N VAL A 38 -2.85 0.37 8.49
CA VAL A 38 -2.16 1.16 9.52
C VAL A 38 -2.47 2.62 9.29
N ALA A 39 -3.02 3.30 10.28
CA ALA A 39 -3.28 4.74 10.24
C ALA A 39 -2.29 5.48 11.15
N VAL A 40 -1.59 6.45 10.59
CA VAL A 40 -0.61 7.29 11.30
C VAL A 40 -1.01 8.74 11.21
N THR A 41 -1.02 9.44 12.35
CA THR A 41 -1.23 10.88 12.39
C THR A 41 0.08 11.62 12.23
N LEU A 42 0.18 12.43 11.19
CA LEU A 42 1.29 13.33 10.93
C LEU A 42 0.91 14.73 11.40
N LYS A 43 1.80 15.38 12.16
CA LYS A 43 1.59 16.74 12.68
C LYS A 43 2.79 17.61 12.33
N GLY A 44 2.53 18.87 11.98
CA GLY A 44 3.53 19.85 11.62
C GLY A 44 3.29 20.43 10.23
N ASP A 45 4.28 21.14 9.73
CA ASP A 45 4.26 21.68 8.37
C ASP A 45 4.63 20.56 7.40
N ILE A 46 3.62 19.89 6.86
CA ILE A 46 3.79 18.73 5.97
C ILE A 46 3.72 19.19 4.53
N ASP A 47 4.84 19.09 3.83
CA ASP A 47 4.87 19.21 2.37
C ASP A 47 4.25 17.95 1.75
N ARG A 48 3.01 18.09 1.33
CA ARG A 48 2.20 17.01 0.80
C ARG A 48 2.80 16.38 -0.46
N ASP A 49 3.29 17.20 -1.37
CA ASP A 49 3.75 16.74 -2.67
C ASP A 49 5.08 15.99 -2.51
N LYS A 50 5.96 16.47 -1.65
CA LYS A 50 7.18 15.74 -1.24
C LYS A 50 6.88 14.43 -0.52
N LEU A 51 5.86 14.41 0.33
CA LEU A 51 5.48 13.16 0.99
C LEU A 51 5.02 12.12 -0.03
N ILE A 52 4.21 12.52 -1.01
CA ILE A 52 3.75 11.63 -2.08
C ILE A 52 4.93 11.15 -2.93
N GLU A 53 5.83 12.03 -3.32
CA GLU A 53 7.06 11.66 -4.05
C GLU A 53 7.92 10.68 -3.24
N THR A 54 8.10 10.93 -1.94
CA THR A 54 8.84 10.04 -1.05
C THR A 54 8.21 8.65 -0.98
N LEU A 55 6.87 8.55 -0.88
CA LEU A 55 6.16 7.27 -0.92
C LEU A 55 6.46 6.52 -2.22
N GLN A 56 6.39 7.19 -3.39
CA GLN A 56 6.71 6.57 -4.67
C GLN A 56 8.16 6.05 -4.71
N VAL A 57 9.12 6.90 -4.35
CA VAL A 57 10.55 6.59 -4.42
C VAL A 57 10.93 5.46 -3.46
N VAL A 58 10.47 5.49 -2.21
CA VAL A 58 10.81 4.46 -1.23
C VAL A 58 10.16 3.14 -1.60
N CYS A 59 8.85 3.12 -1.91
CA CYS A 59 8.16 1.88 -2.27
C CYS A 59 8.73 1.24 -3.54
N SER A 60 9.16 2.05 -4.53
CA SER A 60 9.73 1.54 -5.78
C SER A 60 11.08 0.81 -5.61
N ARG A 61 11.79 1.00 -4.49
CA ARG A 61 13.06 0.31 -4.21
C ARG A 61 12.87 -1.15 -3.80
N HIS A 62 11.66 -1.51 -3.37
CA HIS A 62 11.37 -2.84 -2.82
C HIS A 62 10.66 -3.72 -3.85
N ASP A 63 11.33 -4.75 -4.33
CA ASP A 63 10.78 -5.70 -5.31
C ASP A 63 9.45 -6.32 -4.84
N ALA A 64 9.34 -6.65 -3.55
CA ALA A 64 8.12 -7.21 -2.98
C ALA A 64 6.90 -6.30 -3.17
N LEU A 65 7.07 -4.97 -3.10
CA LEU A 65 5.99 -4.00 -3.25
C LEU A 65 5.60 -3.77 -4.71
N ARG A 66 6.50 -4.11 -5.65
CA ARG A 66 6.27 -4.03 -7.09
C ARG A 66 5.82 -5.36 -7.69
N SER A 67 5.31 -6.26 -6.86
CA SER A 67 4.96 -7.61 -7.28
C SER A 67 3.47 -7.91 -7.16
N PHE A 68 3.04 -8.91 -7.94
CA PHE A 68 1.70 -9.48 -7.92
C PHE A 68 1.77 -11.00 -8.14
N CYS A 69 0.65 -11.69 -7.92
CA CYS A 69 0.60 -13.14 -8.04
C CYS A 69 -0.09 -13.57 -9.35
N VAL A 70 0.44 -14.63 -9.97
CA VAL A 70 -0.18 -15.30 -11.11
C VAL A 70 -0.37 -16.77 -10.76
N TRP A 71 -1.59 -17.30 -10.92
CA TRP A 71 -1.88 -18.70 -10.64
C TRP A 71 -2.72 -19.38 -11.74
N ASN A 72 -3.40 -18.59 -12.59
CA ASN A 72 -4.20 -19.12 -13.68
C ASN A 72 -3.30 -19.45 -14.88
N GLY A 73 -3.29 -20.70 -15.30
CA GLY A 73 -2.52 -21.15 -16.45
C GLY A 73 -1.04 -21.49 -16.14
N THR A 74 -0.70 -21.58 -14.87
CA THR A 74 0.63 -22.02 -14.38
C THR A 74 0.50 -23.32 -13.59
N GLU A 75 1.55 -24.17 -13.58
CA GLU A 75 1.56 -25.41 -12.79
C GLU A 75 1.56 -25.10 -11.28
N GLU A 76 2.29 -24.06 -10.88
CA GLU A 76 2.35 -23.55 -9.51
C GLU A 76 2.14 -22.04 -9.50
N PRO A 77 1.62 -21.46 -8.40
CA PRO A 77 1.49 -20.03 -8.27
C PRO A 77 2.83 -19.31 -8.29
N LEU A 78 2.91 -18.23 -9.04
CA LEU A 78 4.12 -17.43 -9.26
C LEU A 78 3.94 -16.02 -8.69
N GLN A 79 5.03 -15.44 -8.22
CA GLN A 79 5.17 -14.02 -7.94
C GLN A 79 5.93 -13.36 -9.09
N VAL A 80 5.33 -12.32 -9.65
CA VAL A 80 5.88 -11.54 -10.77
C VAL A 80 6.28 -10.17 -10.25
N VAL A 81 7.51 -9.74 -10.53
CA VAL A 81 8.05 -8.43 -10.14
C VAL A 81 8.04 -7.50 -11.36
N CYS A 82 7.42 -6.34 -11.21
CA CYS A 82 7.44 -5.28 -12.21
C CYS A 82 8.70 -4.39 -12.07
N GLU A 83 9.20 -3.88 -13.20
CA GLU A 83 10.30 -2.90 -13.22
C GLU A 83 9.85 -1.56 -12.63
N GLN A 84 8.70 -1.09 -13.09
CA GLN A 84 8.12 0.19 -12.66
C GLN A 84 6.64 0.01 -12.34
N ILE A 85 6.20 0.67 -11.28
CA ILE A 85 4.81 0.70 -10.88
C ILE A 85 4.51 2.02 -10.15
N GLU A 86 3.32 2.54 -10.35
CA GLU A 86 2.83 3.70 -9.61
C GLU A 86 2.04 3.23 -8.39
N PHE A 87 2.36 3.77 -7.22
CA PHE A 87 1.66 3.46 -5.98
C PHE A 87 0.51 4.45 -5.78
N PRO A 88 -0.76 3.99 -5.74
CA PRO A 88 -1.91 4.88 -5.66
C PRO A 88 -1.95 5.60 -4.31
N VAL A 89 -2.01 6.94 -4.36
CA VAL A 89 -2.20 7.82 -3.21
C VAL A 89 -3.48 8.62 -3.38
N THR A 90 -4.54 8.23 -2.67
CA THR A 90 -5.81 8.95 -2.67
C THR A 90 -5.75 10.09 -1.66
N GLN A 91 -5.97 11.32 -2.12
CA GLN A 91 -5.99 12.50 -1.27
C GLN A 91 -7.42 12.88 -0.89
N LEU A 92 -7.64 13.10 0.40
CA LEU A 92 -8.94 13.48 0.97
C LEU A 92 -8.78 14.75 1.83
N ASP A 93 -9.71 15.70 1.69
CA ASP A 93 -9.72 16.93 2.50
C ASP A 93 -10.90 16.90 3.48
N TRP A 94 -10.59 16.77 4.76
CA TRP A 94 -11.56 16.72 5.86
C TRP A 94 -11.50 17.94 6.78
N ARG A 95 -10.83 19.02 6.39
CA ARG A 95 -10.70 20.23 7.22
C ARG A 95 -12.03 20.88 7.60
N ASN A 96 -13.04 20.75 6.75
CA ASN A 96 -14.37 21.28 7.02
C ASN A 96 -15.24 20.41 7.94
N ASN A 97 -14.72 19.26 8.37
CA ASN A 97 -15.39 18.31 9.24
C ASN A 97 -14.91 18.50 10.68
N ASP A 98 -15.80 18.39 11.65
CA ASP A 98 -15.41 18.30 13.04
C ASP A 98 -14.66 17.00 13.35
N GLN A 99 -14.05 16.91 14.54
CA GLN A 99 -13.24 15.75 14.92
C GLN A 99 -14.01 14.43 14.93
N GLU A 100 -15.29 14.47 15.31
CA GLU A 100 -16.11 13.27 15.35
C GLU A 100 -16.43 12.77 13.93
N LEU A 101 -16.75 13.67 13.02
CA LEU A 101 -17.00 13.33 11.63
C LEU A 101 -15.71 12.85 10.92
N GLN A 102 -14.55 13.47 11.23
CA GLN A 102 -13.26 12.98 10.74
C GLN A 102 -12.97 11.54 11.20
N ARG A 103 -13.27 11.23 12.47
CA ARG A 103 -13.14 9.87 13.03
C ARG A 103 -14.08 8.89 12.33
N GLN A 104 -15.33 9.26 12.11
CA GLN A 104 -16.32 8.44 11.41
C GLN A 104 -15.92 8.19 9.95
N ASN A 105 -15.41 9.21 9.26
CA ASN A 105 -14.90 9.08 7.90
C ASN A 105 -13.73 8.12 7.82
N LEU A 106 -12.79 8.18 8.77
CA LEU A 106 -11.66 7.25 8.83
C LEU A 106 -12.13 5.80 9.06
N LEU A 107 -13.06 5.58 10.00
CA LEU A 107 -13.61 4.26 10.26
C LEU A 107 -14.36 3.70 9.04
N SER A 108 -15.14 4.55 8.36
CA SER A 108 -15.85 4.18 7.13
C SER A 108 -14.86 3.83 6.00
N LEU A 109 -13.78 4.61 5.86
CA LEU A 109 -12.73 4.35 4.88
C LEU A 109 -12.04 3.01 5.15
N VAL A 110 -11.67 2.75 6.39
CA VAL A 110 -11.05 1.47 6.82
C VAL A 110 -11.97 0.29 6.54
N GLU A 111 -13.26 0.39 6.90
CA GLU A 111 -14.22 -0.70 6.68
C GLU A 111 -14.50 -0.93 5.19
N THR A 112 -14.63 0.14 4.41
CA THR A 112 -14.84 0.06 2.96
C THR A 112 -13.65 -0.64 2.30
N ASN A 113 -12.43 -0.24 2.62
CA ASN A 113 -11.22 -0.85 2.07
C ASN A 113 -11.05 -2.31 2.50
N ARG A 114 -11.43 -2.65 3.75
CA ARG A 114 -11.42 -4.03 4.21
C ARG A 114 -12.35 -4.92 3.37
N ARG A 115 -13.55 -4.44 3.06
CA ARG A 115 -14.53 -5.18 2.23
C ARG A 115 -14.11 -5.27 0.76
N THR A 116 -13.59 -4.17 0.21
CA THR A 116 -13.10 -4.15 -1.17
C THR A 116 -11.92 -5.09 -1.35
N GLY A 117 -11.06 -5.20 -0.34
CA GLY A 117 -9.88 -6.04 -0.38
C GLY A 117 -8.79 -5.50 -1.31
N ILE A 118 -7.79 -6.33 -1.53
CA ILE A 118 -6.73 -6.15 -2.54
C ILE A 118 -6.70 -7.42 -3.38
N ASP A 119 -6.88 -7.28 -4.70
CA ASP A 119 -6.74 -8.42 -5.60
C ASP A 119 -5.23 -8.76 -5.76
N PRO A 120 -4.81 -9.96 -5.37
CA PRO A 120 -3.40 -10.33 -5.42
C PRO A 120 -2.84 -10.47 -6.85
N THR A 121 -3.69 -10.37 -7.88
CA THR A 121 -3.27 -10.36 -9.30
C THR A 121 -3.05 -8.97 -9.86
N ASP A 122 -3.35 -7.92 -9.12
CA ASP A 122 -3.35 -6.54 -9.59
C ASP A 122 -2.37 -5.68 -8.77
N ALA A 123 -1.16 -5.53 -9.29
CA ALA A 123 -0.13 -4.72 -8.64
C ALA A 123 -0.43 -3.21 -8.75
N PRO A 124 -0.05 -2.42 -7.74
CA PRO A 124 0.63 -2.80 -6.48
C PRO A 124 -0.35 -3.36 -5.44
N LEU A 125 0.15 -4.29 -4.60
CA LEU A 125 -0.64 -4.87 -3.52
C LEU A 125 -0.65 -3.98 -2.28
N LEU A 126 -0.60 -2.66 -2.48
CA LEU A 126 -0.71 -1.64 -1.44
C LEU A 126 -1.32 -0.35 -1.98
N ARG A 127 -1.91 0.45 -1.08
CA ARG A 127 -2.53 1.75 -1.38
C ARG A 127 -2.32 2.70 -0.21
N PHE A 128 -2.31 4.01 -0.52
CA PHE A 128 -2.23 5.06 0.48
C PHE A 128 -3.44 5.98 0.40
N PHE A 129 -3.89 6.46 1.54
CA PHE A 129 -4.87 7.54 1.65
C PHE A 129 -4.27 8.63 2.53
N LEU A 130 -4.13 9.82 1.97
CA LEU A 130 -3.62 11.00 2.68
C LEU A 130 -4.79 11.94 2.98
N CYS A 131 -5.26 11.91 4.23
CA CYS A 131 -6.43 12.64 4.69
C CYS A 131 -5.97 13.91 5.41
N ARG A 132 -6.24 15.09 4.84
CA ARG A 132 -5.95 16.36 5.47
C ARG A 132 -7.04 16.70 6.48
N CYS A 133 -6.69 16.73 7.78
CA CYS A 133 -7.63 16.97 8.87
C CYS A 133 -7.61 18.41 9.38
N ASP A 134 -6.47 19.11 9.20
CA ASP A 134 -6.26 20.50 9.57
C ASP A 134 -5.13 21.07 8.70
N ASP A 135 -4.80 22.35 8.85
CA ASP A 135 -3.68 22.94 8.11
C ASP A 135 -2.35 22.27 8.45
N ASN A 136 -2.16 21.84 9.70
CA ASN A 136 -0.95 21.20 10.20
C ASN A 136 -1.18 19.75 10.67
N LYS A 137 -2.22 19.07 10.15
CA LYS A 137 -2.54 17.71 10.57
C LYS A 137 -3.06 16.86 9.42
N TYR A 138 -2.40 15.73 9.20
CA TYR A 138 -2.81 14.71 8.26
C TYR A 138 -2.98 13.35 8.95
N VAL A 139 -3.80 12.50 8.37
CA VAL A 139 -3.80 11.05 8.65
C VAL A 139 -3.37 10.34 7.37
N LEU A 140 -2.27 9.62 7.45
CA LEU A 140 -1.82 8.70 6.41
C LEU A 140 -2.33 7.30 6.76
N LEU A 141 -3.28 6.78 5.97
CA LEU A 141 -3.72 5.40 6.04
C LEU A 141 -2.96 4.59 5.00
N PHE A 142 -2.26 3.58 5.46
CA PHE A 142 -1.49 2.63 4.66
C PHE A 142 -2.20 1.29 4.64
N LEU A 143 -2.51 0.79 3.46
CA LEU A 143 -3.25 -0.44 3.21
C LEU A 143 -2.37 -1.38 2.39
N PHE A 144 -2.21 -2.63 2.82
CA PHE A 144 -1.41 -3.61 2.08
C PHE A 144 -1.91 -5.05 2.27
N HIS A 145 -1.63 -5.89 1.28
CA HIS A 145 -1.84 -7.32 1.39
C HIS A 145 -0.67 -7.99 2.10
N HIS A 146 -0.94 -8.85 3.07
CA HIS A 146 0.08 -9.50 3.90
C HIS A 146 1.01 -10.46 3.13
N ILE A 147 0.66 -10.82 1.90
CA ILE A 147 1.49 -11.65 1.01
C ILE A 147 2.80 -10.97 0.59
N VAL A 148 2.85 -9.63 0.56
CA VAL A 148 4.02 -8.84 0.16
C VAL A 148 4.72 -8.13 1.33
N LEU A 149 4.05 -8.02 2.48
CA LEU A 149 4.57 -7.25 3.61
C LEU A 149 4.05 -7.83 4.94
N ASP A 150 4.96 -8.16 5.84
CA ASP A 150 4.63 -8.59 7.20
C ASP A 150 4.70 -7.42 8.21
N GLY A 151 4.44 -7.70 9.50
CA GLY A 151 4.44 -6.68 10.53
C GLY A 151 5.81 -6.02 10.74
N TRP A 152 6.92 -6.76 10.64
CA TRP A 152 8.27 -6.23 10.77
C TRP A 152 8.67 -5.38 9.56
N SER A 153 8.42 -5.91 8.37
CA SER A 153 8.74 -5.21 7.12
C SER A 153 7.91 -3.95 6.95
N SER A 154 6.65 -3.93 7.41
CA SER A 154 5.79 -2.74 7.37
C SER A 154 6.32 -1.63 8.29
N GLN A 155 6.84 -1.97 9.48
CA GLN A 155 7.48 -1.01 10.37
C GLN A 155 8.75 -0.44 9.73
N THR A 156 9.62 -1.31 9.20
CA THR A 156 10.86 -0.90 8.52
C THR A 156 10.57 0.03 7.34
N LEU A 157 9.58 -0.30 6.51
CA LEU A 157 9.16 0.54 5.38
C LEU A 157 8.69 1.92 5.87
N PHE A 158 7.94 1.97 6.98
CA PHE A 158 7.45 3.21 7.55
C PHE A 158 8.62 4.10 8.05
N ASP A 159 9.58 3.50 8.76
CA ASP A 159 10.77 4.20 9.25
C ASP A 159 11.63 4.72 8.08
N GLU A 160 11.74 3.95 6.99
CA GLU A 160 12.42 4.37 5.77
C GLU A 160 11.72 5.55 5.09
N ILE A 161 10.38 5.52 4.99
CA ILE A 161 9.59 6.63 4.43
C ILE A 161 9.79 7.90 5.25
N LEU A 162 9.67 7.84 6.58
CA LEU A 162 9.84 9.01 7.44
C LEU A 162 11.26 9.56 7.35
N THR A 163 12.27 8.70 7.38
CA THR A 163 13.69 9.10 7.25
C THR A 163 13.94 9.76 5.88
N ALA A 164 13.44 9.19 4.80
CA ALA A 164 13.62 9.75 3.46
C ALA A 164 12.90 11.09 3.31
N TYR A 165 11.71 11.23 3.90
CA TYR A 165 10.97 12.49 3.91
C TYR A 165 11.72 13.59 4.67
N ASP A 166 12.24 13.30 5.88
CA ASP A 166 13.02 14.24 6.67
C ASP A 166 14.30 14.68 5.93
N LEU A 167 15.02 13.73 5.32
CA LEU A 167 16.21 14.04 4.52
C LEU A 167 15.88 14.90 3.30
N SER A 168 14.71 14.71 2.68
CA SER A 168 14.27 15.51 1.53
C SER A 168 14.01 16.97 1.89
N LEU A 169 13.63 17.25 3.15
CA LEU A 169 13.42 18.61 3.67
C LEU A 169 14.74 19.34 3.99
N ILE A 170 15.82 18.61 4.25
CA ILE A 170 17.15 19.18 4.58
C ILE A 170 17.88 19.65 3.31
N HIS A 171 17.54 19.12 2.15
CA HIS A 171 18.21 19.41 0.88
C HIS A 171 17.55 20.51 0.03
N ILE A 172 16.73 21.37 0.64
CA ILE A 172 16.14 22.54 0.00
C ILE A 172 17.01 23.78 0.25
#